data_6942837e10e10a79536b621ea6ae589f
#
_entry.id   6942837e10e10a79536b621ea6ae589f
#
_cell.length_a   1.000
_cell.length_b   1.000
_cell.length_c   1.000
_cell.angle_alpha   90.00
_cell.angle_beta   90.00
_cell.angle_gamma   90.00
#
_symmetry.space_group_name_H-M   'P 1'
#
loop_
_entity.id
_entity.type
_entity.pdbx_description
1 polymer ?
#
loop_
_entity_poly.entity_id
_entity_poly.type
_entity_poly.pdbx_seq_one_letter_code
_entity_poly.pdbx_strand_id
1 'polypeptide(L)'
;MTTPALHILPQSLFAFALAALLLAAPTAHAATVDLAGVKLEDRATVAGSPLVLNGAGIRYKAVFKVYAAGLYLGQKADTPEAVLAMTGPKRISITMLRDIDSAELGKLFSRGMEDNMDRSAFSKLIPGVLRMSQVFSDHKKLQAGDNFLVDWVPGTGTVLTIKGKVEGEPFKEPEFYDALLRIWLGPKPADHLLKDALLGKSR
;
A
#
# COMPACT_ATOMS: atom_id res chain seq x y z
N MET A 1 64.04 45.44 36.05
CA MET A 1 62.74 45.70 35.38
C MET A 1 62.52 44.55 34.40
N THR A 2 61.81 43.55 34.85
CA THR A 2 61.53 42.27 34.09
C THR A 2 60.10 42.24 33.70
N THR A 3 59.85 42.29 32.39
CA THR A 3 58.48 42.14 31.78
C THR A 3 58.09 40.66 31.67
N PRO A 4 56.89 40.27 32.07
CA PRO A 4 56.45 38.86 31.87
C PRO A 4 55.89 38.69 30.47
N ALA A 5 56.31 37.61 29.81
CA ALA A 5 55.78 37.14 28.50
C ALA A 5 54.38 36.46 28.69
N LEU A 6 53.41 36.98 27.94
CA LEU A 6 52.07 36.45 27.86
C LEU A 6 52.02 35.29 26.86
N HIS A 7 51.82 34.05 27.35
CA HIS A 7 51.62 32.87 26.50
C HIS A 7 50.20 32.85 25.94
N ILE A 8 50.07 33.09 24.64
CA ILE A 8 48.82 32.95 23.90
C ILE A 8 48.71 31.46 23.49
N LEU A 9 47.79 30.71 24.12
CA LEU A 9 47.44 29.35 23.66
C LEU A 9 46.60 29.44 22.35
N PRO A 10 46.85 28.57 21.39
CA PRO A 10 46.07 28.55 20.15
C PRO A 10 44.68 27.98 20.33
N GLN A 11 43.67 28.84 20.06
CA GLN A 11 42.22 28.54 20.12
C GLN A 11 41.72 27.62 18.96
N SER A 12 42.61 27.03 18.17
CA SER A 12 42.27 26.32 16.94
C SER A 12 41.94 24.84 17.10
N LEU A 13 42.00 24.24 18.31
CA LEU A 13 41.75 22.82 18.53
C LEU A 13 40.30 22.47 18.93
N PHE A 14 39.46 23.46 19.25
CA PHE A 14 38.06 23.21 19.64
C PHE A 14 37.05 23.19 18.48
N ALA A 15 37.42 23.69 17.32
CA ALA A 15 36.52 23.77 16.16
C ALA A 15 36.38 22.45 15.37
N PHE A 16 37.33 21.52 15.50
CA PHE A 16 37.33 20.25 14.76
C PHE A 16 36.52 19.14 15.42
N ALA A 17 36.25 19.22 16.74
CA ALA A 17 35.50 18.18 17.46
C ALA A 17 33.99 18.24 17.28
N LEU A 18 33.44 19.43 16.87
CA LEU A 18 31.99 19.62 16.70
C LEU A 18 31.47 19.19 15.32
N ALA A 19 32.36 19.11 14.31
CA ALA A 19 31.98 18.71 12.95
C ALA A 19 31.84 17.20 12.75
N ALA A 20 32.41 16.38 13.63
CA ALA A 20 32.39 14.92 13.51
C ALA A 20 31.13 14.24 14.10
N LEU A 21 30.29 14.98 14.85
CA LEU A 21 29.12 14.44 15.54
C LEU A 21 27.83 14.46 14.69
N LEU A 22 27.86 15.02 13.49
CA LEU A 22 26.67 15.22 12.62
C LEU A 22 26.46 14.13 11.57
N LEU A 23 27.28 13.06 11.52
CA LEU A 23 27.24 12.07 10.42
C LEU A 23 26.72 10.69 10.81
N ALA A 24 26.26 10.48 12.05
CA ALA A 24 25.60 9.24 12.43
C ALA A 24 24.09 9.44 12.48
N ALA A 25 23.45 9.78 11.34
CA ALA A 25 22.02 9.58 11.22
C ALA A 25 21.78 8.05 11.26
N PRO A 26 20.98 7.52 12.22
CA PRO A 26 20.63 6.13 12.18
C PRO A 26 19.90 5.85 10.87
N THR A 27 20.45 4.99 10.03
CA THR A 27 19.71 4.42 8.90
C THR A 27 18.58 3.62 9.50
N ALA A 28 17.38 4.21 9.59
CA ALA A 28 16.17 3.49 9.97
C ALA A 28 15.99 2.37 8.94
N HIS A 29 16.38 1.14 9.29
CA HIS A 29 16.04 -0.02 8.49
C HIS A 29 14.51 -0.13 8.52
N ALA A 30 13.89 0.00 7.35
CA ALA A 30 12.48 -0.33 7.20
C ALA A 30 12.30 -1.80 7.57
N ALA A 31 11.42 -2.08 8.53
CA ALA A 31 11.07 -3.44 8.86
C ALA A 31 10.26 -4.03 7.69
N THR A 32 10.54 -5.28 7.34
CA THR A 32 9.85 -5.97 6.24
C THR A 32 9.06 -7.16 6.77
N VAL A 33 7.90 -7.42 6.19
CA VAL A 33 7.12 -8.63 6.39
C VAL A 33 7.32 -9.54 5.18
N ASP A 34 7.83 -10.76 5.39
CA ASP A 34 7.98 -11.76 4.32
C ASP A 34 6.74 -12.66 4.27
N LEU A 35 6.09 -12.72 3.12
CA LEU A 35 4.93 -13.57 2.84
C LEU A 35 5.21 -14.44 1.61
N ALA A 36 5.63 -15.65 1.82
CA ALA A 36 5.94 -16.61 0.76
C ALA A 36 6.97 -16.07 -0.26
N GLY A 37 8.01 -15.38 0.23
CA GLY A 37 9.07 -14.77 -0.57
C GLY A 37 8.76 -13.36 -1.08
N VAL A 38 7.55 -12.83 -0.83
CA VAL A 38 7.20 -11.43 -1.10
C VAL A 38 7.53 -10.59 0.11
N LYS A 39 8.43 -9.63 -0.06
CA LYS A 39 8.80 -8.66 0.97
C LYS A 39 7.91 -7.43 0.87
N LEU A 40 7.19 -7.13 1.95
CA LEU A 40 6.38 -5.94 2.09
C LEU A 40 7.04 -5.03 3.12
N GLU A 41 7.39 -3.82 2.71
CA GLU A 41 7.96 -2.81 3.61
C GLU A 41 6.92 -2.38 4.66
N ASP A 42 7.36 -2.05 5.87
CA ASP A 42 6.48 -1.57 6.95
C ASP A 42 5.91 -0.17 6.68
N ARG A 43 6.44 0.53 5.68
CA ARG A 43 6.04 1.87 5.26
C ARG A 43 5.90 1.97 3.76
N ALA A 44 5.06 2.90 3.32
CA ALA A 44 4.90 3.29 1.92
C ALA A 44 4.67 4.80 1.82
N THR A 45 4.84 5.35 0.63
CA THR A 45 4.49 6.75 0.35
C THR A 45 3.48 6.78 -0.77
N VAL A 46 2.38 7.52 -0.58
CA VAL A 46 1.34 7.75 -1.60
C VAL A 46 1.12 9.26 -1.72
N ALA A 47 1.35 9.80 -2.91
CA ALA A 47 1.24 11.24 -3.18
C ALA A 47 1.95 12.12 -2.14
N GLY A 48 3.19 11.73 -1.76
CA GLY A 48 3.99 12.45 -0.77
C GLY A 48 3.61 12.21 0.70
N SER A 49 2.53 11.50 0.98
CA SER A 49 2.09 11.20 2.35
C SER A 49 2.65 9.86 2.82
N PRO A 50 3.26 9.79 4.02
CA PRO A 50 3.75 8.55 4.59
C PRO A 50 2.58 7.68 5.07
N LEU A 51 2.64 6.38 4.78
CA LEU A 51 1.71 5.37 5.25
C LEU A 51 2.45 4.28 6.02
N VAL A 52 1.76 3.63 6.94
CA VAL A 52 2.24 2.46 7.66
C VAL A 52 1.51 1.21 7.17
N LEU A 53 2.20 0.09 7.11
CA LEU A 53 1.60 -1.20 6.82
C LEU A 53 0.62 -1.56 7.93
N ASN A 54 -0.68 -1.50 7.66
CA ASN A 54 -1.73 -1.85 8.63
C ASN A 54 -1.72 -3.34 8.94
N GLY A 55 -1.66 -4.13 7.89
CA GLY A 55 -1.57 -5.58 7.97
C GLY A 55 -1.30 -6.18 6.60
N ALA A 56 -0.88 -7.45 6.60
CA ALA A 56 -0.53 -8.16 5.38
C ALA A 56 -0.85 -9.65 5.50
N GLY A 57 -1.20 -10.28 4.38
CA GLY A 57 -1.55 -11.69 4.36
C GLY A 57 -1.54 -12.28 2.95
N ILE A 58 -1.75 -13.60 2.89
CA ILE A 58 -1.84 -14.34 1.63
C ILE A 58 -3.30 -14.70 1.37
N ARG A 59 -3.77 -14.45 0.13
CA ARG A 59 -5.04 -14.99 -0.33
C ARG A 59 -4.87 -16.43 -0.76
N TYR A 60 -5.74 -17.27 -0.24
CA TYR A 60 -5.86 -18.65 -0.66
C TYR A 60 -7.13 -18.88 -1.50
N LYS A 61 -7.04 -19.74 -2.52
CA LYS A 61 -8.19 -20.34 -3.21
C LYS A 61 -8.05 -21.85 -3.06
N ALA A 62 -8.85 -22.42 -2.19
CA ALA A 62 -8.63 -23.77 -1.66
C ALA A 62 -7.21 -23.87 -1.04
N VAL A 63 -6.36 -24.75 -1.54
CA VAL A 63 -4.98 -24.95 -1.04
C VAL A 63 -3.93 -24.07 -1.75
N PHE A 64 -4.33 -23.32 -2.77
CA PHE A 64 -3.39 -22.56 -3.60
C PHE A 64 -3.21 -21.13 -3.08
N LYS A 65 -1.95 -20.75 -2.89
CA LYS A 65 -1.56 -19.34 -2.67
C LYS A 65 -1.76 -18.57 -3.97
N VAL A 66 -2.58 -17.53 -3.96
CA VAL A 66 -2.90 -16.75 -5.16
C VAL A 66 -2.06 -15.50 -5.24
N TYR A 67 -2.05 -14.71 -4.16
CA TYR A 67 -1.24 -13.49 -4.04
C TYR A 67 -0.96 -13.15 -2.58
N ALA A 68 0.10 -12.38 -2.34
CA ALA A 68 0.33 -11.65 -1.09
C ALA A 68 -0.27 -10.26 -1.21
N ALA A 69 -0.92 -9.78 -0.16
CA ALA A 69 -1.51 -8.45 -0.10
C ALA A 69 -1.09 -7.71 1.17
N GLY A 70 -0.87 -6.38 1.04
CA GLY A 70 -0.62 -5.48 2.15
C GLY A 70 -1.52 -4.26 2.08
N LEU A 71 -2.11 -3.89 3.21
CA LEU A 71 -2.91 -2.68 3.36
C LEU A 71 -2.07 -1.61 4.07
N TYR A 72 -1.95 -0.43 3.46
CA TYR A 72 -1.21 0.70 3.99
C TYR A 72 -2.16 1.86 4.26
N LEU A 73 -2.06 2.44 5.44
CA LEU A 73 -2.94 3.50 5.95
C LEU A 73 -2.10 4.60 6.62
N GLY A 74 -2.67 5.80 6.77
CA GLY A 74 -2.04 6.87 7.53
C GLY A 74 -1.86 6.58 9.02
N GLN A 75 -2.70 5.72 9.57
CA GLN A 75 -2.65 5.18 10.93
C GLN A 75 -3.25 3.78 10.98
N LYS A 76 -2.92 2.99 12.01
CA LYS A 76 -3.47 1.64 12.18
C LYS A 76 -4.98 1.65 12.43
N ALA A 77 -5.67 0.66 11.87
CA ALA A 77 -7.09 0.39 12.09
C ALA A 77 -7.37 -1.11 12.03
N ASP A 78 -8.23 -1.59 12.91
CA ASP A 78 -8.55 -3.01 13.10
C ASP A 78 -9.98 -3.38 12.68
N THR A 79 -10.75 -2.41 12.18
CA THR A 79 -12.11 -2.63 11.67
C THR A 79 -12.28 -2.10 10.25
N PRO A 80 -13.11 -2.75 9.41
CA PRO A 80 -13.41 -2.26 8.06
C PRO A 80 -13.98 -0.84 8.07
N GLU A 81 -14.85 -0.54 9.03
CA GLU A 81 -15.52 0.76 9.17
C GLU A 81 -14.49 1.87 9.42
N ALA A 82 -13.53 1.64 10.33
CA ALA A 82 -12.44 2.59 10.60
C ALA A 82 -11.58 2.83 9.37
N VAL A 83 -11.24 1.77 8.61
CA VAL A 83 -10.46 1.89 7.37
C VAL A 83 -11.21 2.70 6.30
N LEU A 84 -12.51 2.41 6.09
CA LEU A 84 -13.33 3.11 5.10
C LEU A 84 -13.56 4.58 5.48
N ALA A 85 -13.73 4.88 6.77
CA ALA A 85 -13.93 6.25 7.26
C ALA A 85 -12.70 7.15 7.16
N MET A 86 -11.49 6.60 6.92
CA MET A 86 -10.28 7.42 6.73
C MET A 86 -10.37 8.22 5.44
N THR A 87 -10.12 9.53 5.53
CA THR A 87 -10.13 10.46 4.39
C THR A 87 -8.77 10.61 3.72
N GLY A 88 -7.68 10.28 4.43
CA GLY A 88 -6.31 10.36 3.93
C GLY A 88 -5.98 9.31 2.85
N PRO A 89 -4.76 9.37 2.30
CA PRO A 89 -4.29 8.37 1.32
C PRO A 89 -4.32 6.97 1.91
N LYS A 90 -4.62 6.01 1.05
CA LYS A 90 -4.65 4.57 1.37
C LYS A 90 -4.06 3.79 0.20
N ARG A 91 -3.44 2.65 0.48
CA ARG A 91 -2.94 1.74 -0.57
C ARG A 91 -3.29 0.30 -0.23
N ILE A 92 -3.74 -0.45 -1.22
CA ILE A 92 -3.61 -1.90 -1.20
C ILE A 92 -2.56 -2.31 -2.24
N SER A 93 -1.56 -3.06 -1.79
CA SER A 93 -0.49 -3.61 -2.63
C SER A 93 -0.73 -5.10 -2.78
N ILE A 94 -0.67 -5.61 -4.00
CA ILE A 94 -0.89 -7.02 -4.31
C ILE A 94 0.25 -7.53 -5.18
N THR A 95 0.89 -8.62 -4.76
CA THR A 95 1.94 -9.30 -5.53
C THR A 95 1.51 -10.73 -5.81
N MET A 96 1.48 -11.11 -7.06
CA MET A 96 1.02 -12.43 -7.49
C MET A 96 1.99 -13.52 -7.03
N LEU A 97 1.46 -14.62 -6.49
CA LEU A 97 2.22 -15.81 -6.10
C LEU A 97 2.08 -16.94 -7.14
N ARG A 98 1.25 -16.73 -8.14
CA ARG A 98 1.05 -17.60 -9.30
C ARG A 98 0.57 -16.78 -10.47
N ASP A 99 0.73 -17.37 -11.64
CA ASP A 99 0.19 -16.79 -12.87
C ASP A 99 -1.34 -16.77 -12.85
N ILE A 100 -1.92 -15.66 -13.33
CA ILE A 100 -3.37 -15.51 -13.51
C ILE A 100 -3.65 -14.80 -14.84
N ASP A 101 -4.70 -15.20 -15.52
CA ASP A 101 -5.25 -14.42 -16.62
C ASP A 101 -5.80 -13.08 -16.11
N SER A 102 -5.40 -11.98 -16.72
CA SER A 102 -5.72 -10.66 -16.22
C SER A 102 -7.20 -10.31 -16.40
N ALA A 103 -7.85 -10.81 -17.46
CA ALA A 103 -9.28 -10.63 -17.65
C ALA A 103 -10.07 -11.42 -16.59
N GLU A 104 -9.59 -12.61 -16.19
CA GLU A 104 -10.18 -13.36 -15.08
C GLU A 104 -10.04 -12.58 -13.75
N LEU A 105 -8.89 -11.95 -13.49
CA LEU A 105 -8.70 -11.11 -12.31
C LEU A 105 -9.66 -9.92 -12.32
N GLY A 106 -9.84 -9.25 -13.47
CA GLY A 106 -10.80 -8.14 -13.63
C GLY A 106 -12.24 -8.57 -13.32
N LYS A 107 -12.66 -9.76 -13.80
CA LYS A 107 -13.97 -10.34 -13.48
C LYS A 107 -14.14 -10.64 -11.99
N LEU A 108 -13.10 -11.17 -11.34
CA LEU A 108 -13.12 -11.45 -9.90
C LEU A 108 -13.25 -10.16 -9.09
N PHE A 109 -12.63 -9.08 -9.51
CA PHE A 109 -12.75 -7.78 -8.85
C PHE A 109 -14.15 -7.20 -9.03
N SER A 110 -14.68 -7.19 -10.26
CA SER A 110 -16.04 -6.72 -10.54
C SER A 110 -17.07 -7.46 -9.68
N ARG A 111 -16.96 -8.80 -9.62
CA ARG A 111 -17.83 -9.63 -8.78
C ARG A 111 -17.65 -9.36 -7.29
N GLY A 112 -16.40 -9.20 -6.84
CA GLY A 112 -16.12 -8.90 -5.44
C GLY A 112 -16.69 -7.55 -4.99
N MET A 113 -16.70 -6.53 -5.87
CA MET A 113 -17.38 -5.26 -5.63
C MET A 113 -18.90 -5.46 -5.56
N GLU A 114 -19.51 -6.12 -6.54
CA GLU A 114 -20.95 -6.39 -6.62
C GLU A 114 -21.44 -7.15 -5.40
N ASP A 115 -20.77 -8.20 -4.97
CA ASP A 115 -21.14 -9.05 -3.85
C ASP A 115 -21.13 -8.31 -2.49
N ASN A 116 -20.42 -7.17 -2.41
CA ASN A 116 -20.22 -6.39 -1.19
C ASN A 116 -20.91 -5.01 -1.19
N MET A 117 -21.78 -4.75 -2.15
CA MET A 117 -22.52 -3.50 -2.28
C MET A 117 -24.02 -3.78 -2.48
N ASP A 118 -24.85 -2.79 -2.16
CA ASP A 118 -26.22 -2.84 -2.63
C ASP A 118 -26.28 -2.58 -4.14
N ARG A 119 -27.31 -3.14 -4.79
CA ARG A 119 -27.43 -3.14 -6.26
C ARG A 119 -27.51 -1.72 -6.86
N SER A 120 -28.16 -0.80 -6.14
CA SER A 120 -28.34 0.58 -6.61
C SER A 120 -26.99 1.33 -6.57
N ALA A 121 -26.20 1.18 -5.50
CA ALA A 121 -24.89 1.79 -5.38
C ALA A 121 -23.91 1.18 -6.42
N PHE A 122 -23.89 -0.13 -6.58
CA PHE A 122 -23.04 -0.80 -7.56
C PHE A 122 -23.33 -0.33 -9.01
N SER A 123 -24.63 -0.19 -9.37
CA SER A 123 -25.00 0.21 -10.73
C SER A 123 -24.42 1.57 -11.14
N LYS A 124 -24.20 2.49 -10.21
CA LYS A 124 -23.55 3.79 -10.44
C LYS A 124 -22.06 3.67 -10.77
N LEU A 125 -21.43 2.59 -10.32
CA LEU A 125 -20.00 2.34 -10.53
C LEU A 125 -19.70 1.51 -11.78
N ILE A 126 -20.71 0.99 -12.49
CA ILE A 126 -20.53 0.15 -13.68
C ILE A 126 -19.57 0.75 -14.71
N PRO A 127 -19.65 2.06 -15.07
CA PRO A 127 -18.69 2.63 -16.02
C PRO A 127 -17.24 2.51 -15.56
N GLY A 128 -16.97 2.76 -14.27
CA GLY A 128 -15.65 2.60 -13.66
C GLY A 128 -15.21 1.13 -13.65
N VAL A 129 -16.11 0.21 -13.30
CA VAL A 129 -15.85 -1.23 -13.29
C VAL A 129 -15.47 -1.75 -14.67
N LEU A 130 -16.18 -1.32 -15.72
CA LEU A 130 -15.86 -1.69 -17.10
C LEU A 130 -14.48 -1.16 -17.52
N ARG A 131 -14.18 0.10 -17.19
CA ARG A 131 -12.87 0.70 -17.47
C ARG A 131 -11.74 -0.04 -16.73
N MET A 132 -11.93 -0.36 -15.46
CA MET A 132 -10.96 -1.16 -14.69
C MET A 132 -10.75 -2.54 -15.30
N SER A 133 -11.82 -3.21 -15.72
CA SER A 133 -11.74 -4.51 -16.38
C SER A 133 -10.95 -4.44 -17.69
N GLN A 134 -11.10 -3.34 -18.46
CA GLN A 134 -10.32 -3.11 -19.66
C GLN A 134 -8.83 -2.95 -19.35
N VAL A 135 -8.48 -2.13 -18.31
CA VAL A 135 -7.09 -1.95 -17.87
C VAL A 135 -6.43 -3.29 -17.57
N PHE A 136 -7.11 -4.19 -16.87
CA PHE A 136 -6.56 -5.53 -16.63
C PHE A 136 -6.47 -6.37 -17.91
N SER A 137 -7.48 -6.34 -18.77
CA SER A 137 -7.50 -7.12 -20.01
C SER A 137 -6.35 -6.76 -20.96
N ASP A 138 -5.91 -5.50 -20.95
CA ASP A 138 -4.80 -5.02 -21.79
C ASP A 138 -3.45 -5.69 -21.42
N HIS A 139 -3.33 -6.26 -20.24
CA HIS A 139 -2.13 -6.95 -19.76
C HIS A 139 -2.07 -8.45 -20.09
N LYS A 140 -3.10 -9.03 -20.70
CA LYS A 140 -3.24 -10.47 -21.01
C LYS A 140 -3.03 -11.37 -19.79
N LYS A 141 -1.88 -11.27 -19.09
CA LYS A 141 -1.49 -12.15 -17.98
C LYS A 141 -0.68 -11.39 -16.93
N LEU A 142 -0.96 -11.65 -15.68
CA LEU A 142 -0.08 -11.33 -14.56
C LEU A 142 0.64 -12.62 -14.12
N GLN A 143 1.96 -12.55 -14.08
CA GLN A 143 2.81 -13.67 -13.69
C GLN A 143 3.10 -13.65 -12.19
N ALA A 144 3.55 -14.78 -11.65
CA ALA A 144 4.11 -14.81 -10.30
C ALA A 144 5.23 -13.76 -10.18
N GLY A 145 5.18 -12.94 -9.11
CA GLY A 145 6.08 -11.80 -8.89
C GLY A 145 5.57 -10.46 -9.44
N ASP A 146 4.62 -10.45 -10.37
CA ASP A 146 4.03 -9.21 -10.84
C ASP A 146 3.24 -8.54 -9.71
N ASN A 147 3.38 -7.21 -9.62
CA ASN A 147 2.75 -6.40 -8.60
C ASN A 147 1.75 -5.44 -9.23
N PHE A 148 0.65 -5.19 -8.51
CA PHE A 148 -0.20 -4.04 -8.77
C PHE A 148 -0.62 -3.34 -7.48
N LEU A 149 -0.82 -2.03 -7.58
CA LEU A 149 -1.19 -1.15 -6.49
C LEU A 149 -2.53 -0.50 -6.81
N VAL A 150 -3.34 -0.35 -5.79
CA VAL A 150 -4.60 0.42 -5.84
C VAL A 150 -4.47 1.50 -4.77
N ASP A 151 -4.28 2.73 -5.20
CA ASP A 151 -4.06 3.88 -4.32
C ASP A 151 -5.29 4.78 -4.31
N TRP A 152 -5.75 5.15 -3.12
CA TRP A 152 -6.60 6.31 -2.94
C TRP A 152 -5.73 7.55 -2.75
N VAL A 153 -5.88 8.54 -3.61
CA VAL A 153 -5.20 9.83 -3.52
C VAL A 153 -6.25 10.93 -3.40
N PRO A 154 -6.40 11.55 -2.21
CA PRO A 154 -7.36 12.64 -2.00
C PRO A 154 -7.22 13.73 -3.06
N GLY A 155 -8.35 14.19 -3.60
CA GLY A 155 -8.38 15.19 -4.67
C GLY A 155 -8.03 14.69 -6.08
N THR A 156 -7.47 13.47 -6.20
CA THR A 156 -7.14 12.84 -7.50
C THR A 156 -8.08 11.69 -7.81
N GLY A 157 -8.33 10.81 -6.84
CA GLY A 157 -9.14 9.60 -7.00
C GLY A 157 -8.36 8.31 -6.82
N THR A 158 -8.92 7.20 -7.31
CA THR A 158 -8.27 5.89 -7.31
C THR A 158 -7.29 5.79 -8.46
N VAL A 159 -6.04 5.49 -8.15
CA VAL A 159 -4.95 5.29 -9.12
C VAL A 159 -4.58 3.81 -9.14
N LEU A 160 -4.57 3.21 -10.33
CA LEU A 160 -4.06 1.85 -10.55
C LEU A 160 -2.63 1.92 -11.06
N THR A 161 -1.74 1.13 -10.45
CA THR A 161 -0.37 0.94 -10.93
C THR A 161 -0.15 -0.56 -11.15
N ILE A 162 0.22 -0.98 -12.34
CA ILE A 162 0.49 -2.38 -12.69
C ILE A 162 1.94 -2.49 -13.15
N LYS A 163 2.73 -3.38 -12.53
CA LYS A 163 4.15 -3.57 -12.87
C LYS A 163 4.95 -2.25 -12.84
N GLY A 164 4.63 -1.39 -11.87
CA GLY A 164 5.30 -0.09 -11.67
C GLY A 164 4.84 1.03 -12.60
N LYS A 165 3.89 0.79 -13.51
CA LYS A 165 3.34 1.80 -14.42
C LYS A 165 1.92 2.17 -14.03
N VAL A 166 1.64 3.47 -13.93
CA VAL A 166 0.27 3.98 -13.72
C VAL A 166 -0.55 3.70 -14.98
N GLU A 167 -1.73 3.11 -14.80
CA GLU A 167 -2.60 2.68 -15.88
C GLU A 167 -3.88 3.50 -15.94
N GLY A 168 -4.07 4.14 -17.07
CA GLY A 168 -5.27 4.96 -17.36
C GLY A 168 -5.39 6.20 -16.48
N GLU A 169 -6.54 6.86 -16.60
CA GLU A 169 -6.89 8.01 -15.78
C GLU A 169 -7.40 7.57 -14.40
N PRO A 170 -7.19 8.36 -13.33
CA PRO A 170 -7.74 8.06 -12.02
C PRO A 170 -9.27 7.92 -12.04
N PHE A 171 -9.81 7.06 -11.19
CA PHE A 171 -11.26 6.97 -10.92
C PHE A 171 -11.59 8.01 -9.85
N LYS A 172 -12.33 9.04 -10.23
CA LYS A 172 -12.53 10.23 -9.38
C LYS A 172 -13.51 10.01 -8.23
N GLU A 173 -14.41 9.06 -8.37
CA GLU A 173 -15.47 8.77 -7.40
C GLU A 173 -14.86 8.07 -6.18
N PRO A 174 -14.97 8.67 -4.96
CA PRO A 174 -14.49 8.03 -3.72
C PRO A 174 -15.13 6.67 -3.47
N GLU A 175 -16.38 6.52 -3.84
CA GLU A 175 -17.16 5.28 -3.70
C GLU A 175 -16.55 4.14 -4.52
N PHE A 176 -15.80 4.44 -5.59
CA PHE A 176 -15.12 3.43 -6.39
C PHE A 176 -13.97 2.77 -5.60
N TYR A 177 -13.18 3.57 -4.88
CA TYR A 177 -12.12 3.04 -4.01
C TYR A 177 -12.69 2.22 -2.86
N ASP A 178 -13.74 2.73 -2.22
CA ASP A 178 -14.40 2.02 -1.13
C ASP A 178 -15.00 0.69 -1.59
N ALA A 179 -15.59 0.65 -2.79
CA ALA A 179 -16.08 -0.57 -3.40
C ALA A 179 -14.93 -1.58 -3.65
N LEU A 180 -13.79 -1.11 -4.15
CA LEU A 180 -12.60 -1.95 -4.32
C LEU A 180 -12.09 -2.50 -2.98
N LEU A 181 -11.98 -1.66 -1.93
CA LEU A 181 -11.54 -2.14 -0.61
C LEU A 181 -12.48 -3.21 -0.04
N ARG A 182 -13.79 -3.12 -0.31
CA ARG A 182 -14.77 -4.10 0.15
C ARG A 182 -14.57 -5.50 -0.45
N ILE A 183 -13.82 -5.64 -1.54
CA ILE A 183 -13.39 -6.97 -2.05
C ILE A 183 -12.66 -7.74 -0.96
N TRP A 184 -11.88 -7.06 -0.13
CA TRP A 184 -11.09 -7.68 0.95
C TRP A 184 -11.68 -7.46 2.34
N LEU A 185 -12.31 -6.31 2.58
CA LEU A 185 -12.76 -5.90 3.92
C LEU A 185 -14.26 -6.00 4.12
N GLY A 186 -15.02 -6.24 3.06
CA GLY A 186 -16.48 -6.30 3.09
C GLY A 186 -17.04 -7.52 3.85
N PRO A 187 -18.37 -7.65 3.92
CA PRO A 187 -19.03 -8.78 4.58
C PRO A 187 -18.82 -10.11 3.84
N LYS A 188 -18.59 -10.09 2.52
CA LYS A 188 -18.26 -11.26 1.70
C LYS A 188 -16.86 -11.10 1.10
N PRO A 189 -15.79 -11.16 1.91
CA PRO A 189 -14.46 -10.90 1.45
C PRO A 189 -13.94 -12.00 0.52
N ALA A 190 -12.98 -11.67 -0.33
CA ALA A 190 -12.31 -12.64 -1.18
C ALA A 190 -11.67 -13.80 -0.40
N ASP A 191 -11.29 -13.55 0.86
CA ASP A 191 -10.75 -14.52 1.80
C ASP A 191 -10.87 -13.95 3.24
N HIS A 192 -11.50 -14.68 4.15
CA HIS A 192 -11.69 -14.24 5.54
C HIS A 192 -10.37 -14.13 6.31
N LEU A 193 -9.43 -15.07 6.07
CA LEU A 193 -8.13 -15.04 6.73
C LEU A 193 -7.31 -13.84 6.28
N LEU A 194 -7.37 -13.53 5.00
CA LEU A 194 -6.72 -12.34 4.45
C LEU A 194 -7.35 -11.07 5.02
N LYS A 195 -8.69 -11.00 5.13
CA LYS A 195 -9.37 -9.87 5.78
C LYS A 195 -8.82 -9.60 7.18
N ASP A 196 -8.77 -10.64 8.01
CA ASP A 196 -8.26 -10.51 9.38
C ASP A 196 -6.78 -10.06 9.39
N ALA A 197 -5.96 -10.64 8.52
CA ALA A 197 -4.55 -10.27 8.40
C ALA A 197 -4.37 -8.80 7.94
N LEU A 198 -5.16 -8.31 6.98
CA LEU A 198 -5.12 -6.91 6.53
C LEU A 198 -5.56 -5.93 7.63
N LEU A 199 -6.45 -6.36 8.53
CA LEU A 199 -6.89 -5.58 9.70
C LEU A 199 -5.91 -5.70 10.88
N GLY A 200 -4.74 -6.33 10.70
CA GLY A 200 -3.74 -6.49 11.76
C GLY A 200 -4.16 -7.43 12.89
N LYS A 201 -5.19 -8.24 12.67
CA LYS A 201 -5.61 -9.27 13.63
C LYS A 201 -4.69 -10.47 13.48
N SER A 202 -3.76 -10.62 14.41
CA SER A 202 -2.93 -11.83 14.51
C SER A 202 -3.78 -13.01 14.99
N ARG A 203 -3.49 -14.19 14.44
CA ARG A 203 -3.94 -15.46 15.04
C ARG A 203 -3.08 -15.82 16.22
#